data_e649cbc528f06bd77e01f7658cd41797
#
_entry.id   e649cbc528f06bd77e01f7658cd41797
#
_cell.length_a   1.000
_cell.length_b   1.000
_cell.length_c   1.000
_cell.angle_alpha   90.00
_cell.angle_beta   90.00
_cell.angle_gamma   90.00
#
_symmetry.space_group_name_H-M   'P 1'
#
loop_
_entity.id
_entity.type
_entity.pdbx_description
1 polymer ?
#
loop_
_entity_poly.entity_id
_entity_poly.type
_entity_poly.pdbx_seq_one_letter_code
_entity_poly.pdbx_strand_id
1 'polypeptide(L)'
;MSTKAEVHTLFPEVLCRAHLKLDNKSLLKAIKEITFIRDDIQPKNTGTSPSRYLFQQPVFHELQKKALEQFGKFNREILQYTHDYAVTTSWATETKPGEQSSLHTHINCQYSGAYYVSVPQGSNTVSFVQREKGGFMTIPYRYNSLNSRRAIYTLKEGDLIFFPSYMWHQIDLNKSKKTRYSIAFNLIPTGVIGVGDSQLILNV
;
A
#
# COMPACT_ATOMS: atom_id res chain seq x y z
N MET A 1 -43.95 10.25 16.19
CA MET A 1 -43.13 10.40 14.96
C MET A 1 -41.76 9.87 15.28
N SER A 2 -41.31 8.79 14.65
CA SER A 2 -39.95 8.28 14.83
C SER A 2 -39.01 9.20 14.07
N THR A 3 -38.20 9.99 14.75
CA THR A 3 -37.11 10.76 14.16
C THR A 3 -36.03 9.78 13.71
N LYS A 4 -35.87 9.61 12.40
CA LYS A 4 -34.81 8.79 11.83
C LYS A 4 -33.47 9.49 12.15
N ALA A 5 -32.57 8.82 12.88
CA ALA A 5 -31.23 9.33 13.15
C ALA A 5 -30.46 9.47 11.83
N GLU A 6 -29.77 10.60 11.65
CA GLU A 6 -28.85 10.81 10.55
C GLU A 6 -27.43 10.46 11.02
N VAL A 7 -26.72 9.66 10.22
CA VAL A 7 -25.37 9.17 10.55
C VAL A 7 -24.37 9.77 9.56
N HIS A 8 -23.39 10.51 10.08
CA HIS A 8 -22.29 11.06 9.30
C HIS A 8 -20.99 10.35 9.63
N THR A 9 -20.17 10.05 8.61
CA THR A 9 -18.79 9.62 8.79
C THR A 9 -17.89 10.84 8.83
N LEU A 10 -17.05 10.93 9.87
CA LEU A 10 -16.12 12.04 10.03
C LEU A 10 -14.70 11.57 9.75
N PHE A 11 -13.98 12.25 8.84
CA PHE A 11 -12.58 11.99 8.49
C PHE A 11 -12.28 10.54 8.11
N PRO A 12 -13.00 10.00 7.10
CA PRO A 12 -12.78 8.62 6.67
C PRO A 12 -11.41 8.45 6.02
N GLU A 13 -10.71 7.38 6.37
CA GLU A 13 -9.51 6.95 5.66
C GLU A 13 -9.89 6.27 4.34
N VAL A 14 -9.13 6.57 3.28
CA VAL A 14 -9.45 6.10 1.94
C VAL A 14 -8.35 5.16 1.43
N LEU A 15 -8.75 3.97 0.98
CA LEU A 15 -7.92 3.06 0.20
C LEU A 15 -8.43 3.03 -1.24
N CYS A 16 -7.58 3.34 -2.19
CA CYS A 16 -7.87 3.18 -3.61
C CYS A 16 -7.40 1.80 -4.08
N ARG A 17 -8.23 1.09 -4.86
CA ARG A 17 -7.85 -0.15 -5.55
C ARG A 17 -8.16 -0.03 -7.03
N ALA A 18 -7.15 -0.28 -7.85
CA ALA A 18 -7.24 -0.40 -9.30
C ALA A 18 -6.79 -1.80 -9.75
N HIS A 19 -7.08 -2.16 -11.00
CA HIS A 19 -6.56 -3.38 -11.61
C HIS A 19 -5.86 -3.01 -12.91
N LEU A 20 -4.56 -3.35 -13.00
CA LEU A 20 -3.75 -3.10 -14.18
C LEU A 20 -3.56 -4.39 -14.98
N LYS A 21 -3.64 -4.26 -16.30
CA LYS A 21 -3.27 -5.33 -17.23
C LYS A 21 -1.85 -5.07 -17.73
N LEU A 22 -0.86 -5.67 -17.05
CA LEU A 22 0.56 -5.59 -17.39
C LEU A 22 1.11 -6.99 -17.71
N ASP A 23 2.28 -7.04 -18.31
CA ASP A 23 3.02 -8.30 -18.48
C ASP A 23 3.66 -8.76 -17.18
N ASN A 24 2.82 -9.34 -16.30
CA ASN A 24 3.27 -9.87 -15.01
C ASN A 24 4.30 -10.99 -15.15
N LYS A 25 4.39 -11.67 -16.29
CA LYS A 25 5.40 -12.71 -16.49
C LYS A 25 6.81 -12.11 -16.58
N SER A 26 6.96 -11.04 -17.36
CA SER A 26 8.22 -10.30 -17.45
C SER A 26 8.60 -9.63 -16.13
N LEU A 27 7.63 -8.99 -15.43
CA LEU A 27 7.86 -8.42 -14.10
C LEU A 27 8.31 -9.49 -13.10
N LEU A 28 7.63 -10.64 -13.06
CA LEU A 28 7.96 -11.74 -12.16
C LEU A 28 9.33 -12.33 -12.46
N LYS A 29 9.70 -12.47 -13.75
CA LYS A 29 11.02 -12.93 -14.14
C LYS A 29 12.10 -12.01 -13.59
N ALA A 30 11.98 -10.70 -13.81
CA ALA A 30 12.94 -9.70 -13.31
C ALA A 30 13.03 -9.69 -11.76
N ILE A 31 11.90 -9.81 -11.07
CA ILE A 31 11.88 -9.86 -9.60
C ILE A 31 12.58 -11.10 -9.06
N LYS A 32 12.43 -12.25 -9.70
CA LYS A 32 13.06 -13.50 -9.25
C LYS A 32 14.59 -13.53 -9.37
N GLU A 33 15.17 -12.64 -10.15
CA GLU A 33 16.63 -12.47 -10.26
C GLU A 33 17.21 -11.64 -9.11
N ILE A 34 16.36 -11.03 -8.30
CA ILE A 34 16.78 -10.21 -7.15
C ILE A 34 17.17 -11.12 -5.98
N THR A 35 18.33 -10.86 -5.38
CA THR A 35 18.68 -11.43 -4.07
C THR A 35 18.01 -10.62 -2.99
N PHE A 36 16.99 -11.18 -2.33
CA PHE A 36 16.22 -10.50 -1.31
C PHE A 36 16.95 -10.49 0.05
N ILE A 37 16.89 -9.34 0.72
CA ILE A 37 17.39 -9.16 2.08
C ILE A 37 16.24 -9.45 3.05
N ARG A 38 16.54 -10.17 4.12
CA ARG A 38 15.66 -10.45 5.26
C ARG A 38 16.28 -9.94 6.54
N ASP A 39 15.43 -9.60 7.48
CA ASP A 39 15.83 -9.19 8.81
C ASP A 39 16.30 -10.44 9.61
N ASP A 40 17.53 -10.42 10.08
CA ASP A 40 18.11 -11.52 10.89
C ASP A 40 17.42 -11.66 12.25
N ILE A 41 16.86 -10.58 12.78
CA ILE A 41 16.12 -10.56 14.05
C ILE A 41 14.72 -11.16 13.88
N GLN A 42 14.14 -11.02 12.68
CA GLN A 42 12.81 -11.52 12.35
C GLN A 42 12.86 -12.43 11.11
N PRO A 43 13.40 -13.63 11.20
CA PRO A 43 13.69 -14.50 10.04
C PRO A 43 12.44 -14.96 9.27
N LYS A 44 11.24 -14.80 9.86
CA LYS A 44 9.94 -15.04 9.19
C LYS A 44 9.34 -13.78 8.56
N ASN A 45 10.11 -12.71 8.50
CA ASN A 45 9.67 -11.49 7.84
C ASN A 45 9.81 -11.59 6.31
N THR A 46 8.94 -10.87 5.59
CA THR A 46 9.01 -10.72 4.14
C THR A 46 10.37 -10.17 3.71
N GLY A 47 10.98 -10.79 2.70
CA GLY A 47 12.21 -10.27 2.09
C GLY A 47 11.94 -9.03 1.25
N THR A 48 12.88 -8.09 1.23
CA THR A 48 12.83 -6.88 0.40
C THR A 48 14.03 -6.80 -0.53
N SER A 49 13.86 -6.19 -1.71
CA SER A 49 14.98 -5.94 -2.63
C SER A 49 16.00 -5.00 -1.99
N PRO A 50 17.32 -5.15 -2.26
CA PRO A 50 18.35 -4.23 -1.79
C PRO A 50 18.13 -2.80 -2.29
N SER A 51 17.84 -2.67 -3.58
CA SER A 51 17.54 -1.37 -4.20
C SER A 51 16.21 -0.82 -3.71
N ARG A 52 16.19 0.48 -3.42
CA ARG A 52 14.98 1.29 -3.14
C ARG A 52 14.54 2.12 -4.35
N TYR A 53 15.12 1.86 -5.50
CA TYR A 53 14.86 2.58 -6.76
C TYR A 53 14.54 1.60 -7.90
N LEU A 54 13.67 0.62 -7.62
CA LEU A 54 13.33 -0.45 -8.56
C LEU A 54 12.78 0.12 -9.88
N PHE A 55 12.00 1.19 -9.81
CA PHE A 55 11.40 1.84 -10.97
C PHE A 55 12.39 2.53 -11.92
N GLN A 56 13.68 2.66 -11.54
CA GLN A 56 14.71 3.12 -12.47
C GLN A 56 15.12 2.04 -13.49
N GLN A 57 14.75 0.79 -13.26
CA GLN A 57 15.03 -0.29 -14.20
C GLN A 57 13.99 -0.32 -15.32
N PRO A 58 14.38 -0.42 -16.61
CA PRO A 58 13.48 -0.32 -17.75
C PRO A 58 12.26 -1.26 -17.72
N VAL A 59 12.44 -2.46 -17.20
CA VAL A 59 11.36 -3.47 -17.10
C VAL A 59 10.18 -3.01 -16.24
N PHE A 60 10.39 -2.06 -15.32
CA PHE A 60 9.35 -1.55 -14.42
C PHE A 60 8.79 -0.17 -14.84
N HIS A 61 9.30 0.46 -15.90
CA HIS A 61 8.87 1.80 -16.33
C HIS A 61 7.38 1.87 -16.67
N GLU A 62 6.85 0.83 -17.34
CA GLU A 62 5.42 0.80 -17.67
C GLU A 62 4.56 0.72 -16.41
N LEU A 63 4.96 -0.08 -15.41
CA LEU A 63 4.28 -0.14 -14.12
C LEU A 63 4.31 1.23 -13.43
N GLN A 64 5.47 1.88 -13.36
CA GLN A 64 5.59 3.22 -12.77
C GLN A 64 4.65 4.22 -13.43
N LYS A 65 4.67 4.27 -14.77
CA LYS A 65 3.79 5.17 -15.56
C LYS A 65 2.33 4.91 -15.25
N LYS A 66 1.89 3.64 -15.31
CA LYS A 66 0.50 3.27 -15.04
C LYS A 66 0.09 3.53 -13.59
N ALA A 67 0.98 3.31 -12.64
CA ALA A 67 0.72 3.62 -11.23
C ALA A 67 0.52 5.11 -11.01
N LEU A 68 1.38 5.97 -11.58
CA LEU A 68 1.23 7.43 -11.49
C LEU A 68 -0.04 7.92 -12.21
N GLU A 69 -0.38 7.38 -13.37
CA GLU A 69 -1.65 7.69 -14.07
C GLU A 69 -2.87 7.36 -13.19
N GLN A 70 -2.88 6.20 -12.52
CA GLN A 70 -3.96 5.78 -11.63
C GLN A 70 -4.02 6.64 -10.36
N PHE A 71 -2.85 6.94 -9.77
CA PHE A 71 -2.80 7.83 -8.61
C PHE A 71 -3.29 9.23 -8.96
N GLY A 72 -2.88 9.77 -10.11
CA GLY A 72 -3.34 11.08 -10.59
C GLY A 72 -4.86 11.15 -10.77
N LYS A 73 -5.51 10.09 -11.27
CA LYS A 73 -6.98 9.99 -11.31
C LYS A 73 -7.58 9.97 -9.90
N PHE A 74 -7.06 9.12 -9.02
CA PHE A 74 -7.51 9.04 -7.63
C PHE A 74 -7.36 10.37 -6.91
N ASN A 75 -6.23 11.07 -7.13
CA ASN A 75 -6.01 12.39 -6.56
C ASN A 75 -7.04 13.41 -7.06
N ARG A 76 -7.21 13.55 -8.39
CA ARG A 76 -8.10 14.55 -8.97
C ARG A 76 -9.58 14.31 -8.65
N GLU A 77 -10.02 13.06 -8.70
CA GLU A 77 -11.45 12.72 -8.61
C GLU A 77 -11.94 12.54 -7.15
N ILE A 78 -11.07 12.06 -6.27
CA ILE A 78 -11.46 11.67 -4.91
C ILE A 78 -10.78 12.54 -3.84
N LEU A 79 -9.43 12.62 -3.86
CA LEU A 79 -8.70 13.37 -2.84
C LEU A 79 -8.77 14.88 -3.07
N GLN A 80 -8.82 15.31 -4.32
CA GLN A 80 -8.93 16.71 -4.77
C GLN A 80 -7.79 17.61 -4.28
N TYR A 81 -6.57 17.05 -4.10
CA TYR A 81 -5.38 17.86 -3.87
C TYR A 81 -4.90 18.49 -5.18
N THR A 82 -4.36 19.70 -5.08
CA THR A 82 -3.89 20.49 -6.25
C THR A 82 -2.53 20.06 -6.77
N HIS A 83 -1.76 19.29 -5.98
CA HIS A 83 -0.40 18.90 -6.32
C HIS A 83 -0.34 17.66 -7.21
N ASP A 84 0.66 17.62 -8.09
CA ASP A 84 1.11 16.38 -8.69
C ASP A 84 1.95 15.58 -7.70
N TYR A 85 2.21 14.31 -8.02
CA TYR A 85 2.95 13.40 -7.14
C TYR A 85 4.06 12.69 -7.90
N ALA A 86 5.17 12.49 -7.21
CA ALA A 86 6.29 11.70 -7.69
C ALA A 86 6.56 10.47 -6.80
N VAL A 87 7.15 9.44 -7.39
CA VAL A 87 7.66 8.27 -6.65
C VAL A 87 9.04 8.61 -6.09
N THR A 88 9.21 8.47 -4.79
CA THR A 88 10.51 8.66 -4.12
C THR A 88 11.30 7.37 -4.00
N THR A 89 10.63 6.29 -3.61
CA THR A 89 11.26 4.97 -3.45
C THR A 89 10.36 3.89 -4.02
N SER A 90 10.98 2.81 -4.50
CA SER A 90 10.27 1.63 -4.99
C SER A 90 11.11 0.37 -4.75
N TRP A 91 10.47 -0.73 -4.32
CA TRP A 91 11.15 -1.97 -3.99
C TRP A 91 10.27 -3.18 -4.28
N ALA A 92 10.88 -4.32 -4.55
CA ALA A 92 10.19 -5.60 -4.61
C ALA A 92 10.11 -6.26 -3.23
N THR A 93 9.04 -7.02 -3.02
CA THR A 93 8.88 -7.86 -1.83
C THR A 93 8.68 -9.32 -2.22
N GLU A 94 9.33 -10.20 -1.45
CA GLU A 94 9.20 -11.65 -1.55
C GLU A 94 8.68 -12.22 -0.23
N THR A 95 7.49 -12.82 -0.25
CA THR A 95 6.89 -13.45 0.94
C THR A 95 6.79 -14.95 0.72
N LYS A 96 7.72 -15.72 1.28
CA LYS A 96 7.74 -17.18 1.18
C LYS A 96 6.64 -17.81 2.04
N PRO A 97 6.30 -19.09 1.82
CA PRO A 97 5.42 -19.84 2.73
C PRO A 97 5.84 -19.70 4.20
N GLY A 98 4.90 -19.33 5.06
CA GLY A 98 5.14 -19.10 6.49
C GLY A 98 5.71 -17.74 6.86
N GLU A 99 5.98 -16.84 5.89
CA GLU A 99 6.42 -15.47 6.14
C GLU A 99 5.23 -14.47 6.16
N GLN A 100 5.44 -13.35 6.82
CA GLN A 100 4.55 -12.18 6.87
C GLN A 100 5.40 -10.91 7.01
N SER A 101 4.83 -9.72 6.82
CA SER A 101 5.54 -8.51 7.24
C SER A 101 5.21 -8.14 8.69
N SER A 102 6.11 -7.41 9.33
CA SER A 102 5.79 -6.70 10.57
C SER A 102 4.70 -5.65 10.31
N LEU A 103 3.93 -5.33 11.35
CA LEU A 103 3.00 -4.21 11.31
C LEU A 103 3.80 -2.90 11.33
N HIS A 104 3.63 -2.04 10.31
CA HIS A 104 4.42 -0.84 10.13
C HIS A 104 3.65 0.29 9.41
N THR A 105 4.27 1.46 9.36
CA THR A 105 3.88 2.62 8.55
C THR A 105 5.07 3.05 7.69
N HIS A 106 4.84 3.92 6.72
CA HIS A 106 5.93 4.58 6.01
C HIS A 106 6.04 6.04 6.43
N ILE A 107 7.25 6.53 6.54
CA ILE A 107 7.59 7.93 6.88
C ILE A 107 8.23 8.63 5.68
N ASN A 108 8.27 9.96 5.69
CA ASN A 108 8.80 10.79 4.59
C ASN A 108 8.07 10.57 3.25
N CYS A 109 6.79 10.24 3.32
CA CYS A 109 5.91 10.12 2.16
C CYS A 109 4.46 10.32 2.59
N GLN A 110 3.60 10.75 1.67
CA GLN A 110 2.20 11.00 1.96
C GLN A 110 1.31 9.80 1.61
N TYR A 111 1.57 9.15 0.48
CA TYR A 111 0.88 7.94 0.05
C TYR A 111 1.86 6.82 -0.25
N SER A 112 1.41 5.60 -0.04
CA SER A 112 2.11 4.40 -0.43
C SER A 112 1.28 3.62 -1.44
N GLY A 113 1.96 2.96 -2.37
CA GLY A 113 1.34 2.09 -3.36
C GLY A 113 1.92 0.68 -3.30
N ALA A 114 1.12 -0.30 -3.68
CA ALA A 114 1.58 -1.68 -3.85
C ALA A 114 0.91 -2.34 -5.04
N TYR A 115 1.72 -2.88 -5.95
CA TYR A 115 1.30 -3.67 -7.10
C TYR A 115 1.56 -5.16 -6.88
N TYR A 116 0.59 -5.99 -7.19
CA TYR A 116 0.60 -7.42 -6.87
C TYR A 116 0.93 -8.23 -8.14
N VAL A 117 2.20 -8.65 -8.26
CA VAL A 117 2.74 -9.33 -9.45
C VAL A 117 2.37 -10.81 -9.47
N SER A 118 2.48 -11.49 -8.32
CA SER A 118 2.10 -12.90 -8.18
C SER A 118 1.55 -13.15 -6.79
N VAL A 119 0.28 -13.56 -6.72
CA VAL A 119 -0.47 -13.63 -5.47
C VAL A 119 -1.20 -14.97 -5.36
N PRO A 120 -0.53 -16.01 -4.86
CA PRO A 120 -1.16 -17.31 -4.66
C PRO A 120 -2.31 -17.25 -3.65
N GLN A 121 -3.35 -18.05 -3.86
CA GLN A 121 -4.41 -18.20 -2.87
C GLN A 121 -3.84 -18.66 -1.53
N GLY A 122 -4.27 -18.02 -0.42
CA GLY A 122 -3.72 -18.23 0.93
C GLY A 122 -2.54 -17.32 1.29
N SER A 123 -2.06 -16.47 0.32
CA SER A 123 -1.09 -15.40 0.59
C SER A 123 -1.57 -14.04 0.06
N ASN A 124 -2.85 -13.90 -0.15
CA ASN A 124 -3.46 -12.83 -0.94
C ASN A 124 -4.16 -11.78 -0.09
N THR A 125 -3.78 -11.65 1.19
CA THR A 125 -4.37 -10.62 2.07
C THR A 125 -3.33 -9.61 2.54
N VAL A 126 -3.80 -8.38 2.73
CA VAL A 126 -3.13 -7.28 3.43
C VAL A 126 -4.09 -6.74 4.47
N SER A 127 -3.58 -6.43 5.64
CA SER A 127 -4.36 -5.89 6.74
C SER A 127 -3.95 -4.47 7.05
N PHE A 128 -4.96 -3.63 7.30
CA PHE A 128 -4.81 -2.28 7.85
C PHE A 128 -5.35 -2.27 9.27
N VAL A 129 -4.63 -1.63 10.19
CA VAL A 129 -4.94 -1.65 11.63
C VAL A 129 -5.05 -0.23 12.14
N GLN A 130 -6.16 0.08 12.79
CA GLN A 130 -6.34 1.35 13.50
C GLN A 130 -5.86 1.20 14.95
N ARG A 131 -4.72 1.82 15.29
CA ARG A 131 -4.12 1.69 16.62
C ARG A 131 -4.71 2.65 17.67
N GLU A 132 -5.23 3.80 17.25
CA GLU A 132 -5.58 4.93 18.12
C GLU A 132 -7.07 5.02 18.49
N LYS A 133 -7.88 4.01 18.24
CA LYS A 133 -9.21 3.95 18.85
C LYS A 133 -9.07 3.60 20.33
N GLY A 134 -8.93 4.64 21.15
CA GLY A 134 -8.98 4.54 22.62
C GLY A 134 -10.36 4.13 23.12
N GLY A 135 -10.50 3.92 24.39
CA GLY A 135 -11.77 3.67 25.06
C GLY A 135 -11.96 2.22 25.52
N PHE A 136 -13.19 1.83 25.68
CA PHE A 136 -13.56 0.53 26.23
C PHE A 136 -13.39 -0.60 25.21
N MET A 137 -13.02 -1.79 25.71
CA MET A 137 -13.03 -3.02 24.92
C MET A 137 -14.48 -3.51 24.77
N THR A 138 -15.12 -3.06 23.70
CA THR A 138 -16.48 -3.50 23.34
C THR A 138 -16.45 -4.57 22.27
N ILE A 139 -17.29 -5.59 22.41
CA ILE A 139 -17.43 -6.67 21.42
C ILE A 139 -18.61 -6.32 20.51
N PRO A 140 -18.39 -6.05 19.20
CA PRO A 140 -19.50 -5.75 18.30
C PRO A 140 -20.37 -6.98 18.05
N TYR A 141 -21.68 -6.79 17.98
CA TYR A 141 -22.60 -7.83 17.52
C TYR A 141 -22.29 -8.26 16.06
N ARG A 142 -21.93 -7.27 15.22
CA ARG A 142 -21.49 -7.48 13.84
C ARG A 142 -20.40 -6.45 13.49
N TYR A 143 -19.29 -6.93 12.95
CA TYR A 143 -18.21 -6.05 12.51
C TYR A 143 -18.58 -5.31 11.21
N ASN A 144 -18.20 -4.03 11.15
CA ASN A 144 -18.34 -3.16 9.99
C ASN A 144 -17.20 -2.09 10.01
N SER A 145 -17.18 -1.19 9.02
CA SER A 145 -16.16 -0.15 8.91
C SER A 145 -16.15 0.86 10.07
N LEU A 146 -17.26 1.00 10.81
CA LEU A 146 -17.35 1.97 11.90
C LEU A 146 -16.84 1.42 13.25
N ASN A 147 -16.89 0.09 13.43
CA ASN A 147 -16.55 -0.55 14.70
C ASN A 147 -15.36 -1.52 14.64
N SER A 148 -14.85 -1.82 13.45
CA SER A 148 -13.65 -2.66 13.27
C SER A 148 -12.38 -1.86 13.52
N ARG A 149 -11.41 -2.50 14.18
CA ARG A 149 -10.04 -1.98 14.31
C ARG A 149 -9.08 -2.54 13.26
N ARG A 150 -9.53 -3.49 12.45
CA ARG A 150 -8.75 -4.12 11.39
C ARG A 150 -9.61 -4.27 10.13
N ALA A 151 -9.08 -3.81 9.01
CA ALA A 151 -9.63 -4.06 7.69
C ALA A 151 -8.71 -5.02 6.93
N ILE A 152 -9.28 -6.07 6.34
CA ILE A 152 -8.53 -7.08 5.58
C ILE A 152 -8.99 -7.01 4.12
N TYR A 153 -8.03 -6.80 3.23
CA TYR A 153 -8.27 -6.76 1.79
C TYR A 153 -7.71 -8.00 1.13
N THR A 154 -8.56 -8.70 0.39
CA THR A 154 -8.15 -9.80 -0.49
C THR A 154 -7.80 -9.24 -1.86
N LEU A 155 -6.60 -9.57 -2.32
CA LEU A 155 -5.99 -9.04 -3.53
C LEU A 155 -5.74 -10.16 -4.54
N LYS A 156 -5.62 -9.80 -5.78
CA LYS A 156 -5.28 -10.71 -6.87
C LYS A 156 -4.13 -10.15 -7.71
N GLU A 157 -3.56 -10.99 -8.52
CA GLU A 157 -2.54 -10.59 -9.49
C GLU A 157 -3.07 -9.47 -10.39
N GLY A 158 -2.27 -8.43 -10.62
CA GLY A 158 -2.65 -7.23 -11.36
C GLY A 158 -3.33 -6.14 -10.51
N ASP A 159 -3.67 -6.39 -9.26
CA ASP A 159 -4.19 -5.34 -8.39
C ASP A 159 -3.10 -4.33 -8.01
N LEU A 160 -3.51 -3.08 -7.97
CA LEU A 160 -2.75 -1.94 -7.49
C LEU A 160 -3.56 -1.26 -6.39
N ILE A 161 -2.96 -1.03 -5.23
CA ILE A 161 -3.60 -0.27 -4.16
C ILE A 161 -2.81 0.99 -3.83
N PHE A 162 -3.51 2.03 -3.36
CA PHE A 162 -2.94 3.22 -2.75
C PHE A 162 -3.60 3.47 -1.41
N PHE A 163 -2.82 3.92 -0.45
CA PHE A 163 -3.28 4.23 0.91
C PHE A 163 -2.40 5.31 1.54
N PRO A 164 -2.91 6.09 2.51
CA PRO A 164 -2.09 7.03 3.28
C PRO A 164 -0.93 6.32 3.97
N SER A 165 0.28 6.84 3.81
CA SER A 165 1.50 6.16 4.28
C SER A 165 1.57 5.95 5.79
N TYR A 166 0.88 6.80 6.58
CA TYR A 166 0.80 6.67 8.03
C TYR A 166 -0.12 5.55 8.52
N MET A 167 -0.94 4.93 7.64
CA MET A 167 -1.80 3.83 8.03
C MET A 167 -0.97 2.60 8.42
N TRP A 168 -1.21 2.08 9.62
CA TRP A 168 -0.60 0.85 10.07
C TRP A 168 -1.08 -0.32 9.22
N HIS A 169 -0.14 -1.02 8.58
CA HIS A 169 -0.46 -2.13 7.69
C HIS A 169 0.57 -3.25 7.76
N GLN A 170 0.18 -4.42 7.30
CA GLN A 170 1.03 -5.59 7.18
C GLN A 170 0.61 -6.49 6.03
N ILE A 171 1.58 -7.18 5.44
CA ILE A 171 1.35 -8.36 4.62
C ILE A 171 1.01 -9.51 5.57
N ASP A 172 -0.17 -10.10 5.41
CA ASP A 172 -0.60 -11.22 6.25
C ASP A 172 0.21 -12.49 5.95
N LEU A 173 0.19 -13.41 6.91
CA LEU A 173 0.90 -14.70 6.84
C LEU A 173 0.61 -15.43 5.52
N ASN A 174 1.65 -15.77 4.79
CA ASN A 174 1.56 -16.62 3.61
C ASN A 174 1.29 -18.08 4.01
N LYS A 175 0.02 -18.47 3.95
CA LYS A 175 -0.45 -19.84 4.24
C LYS A 175 -0.42 -20.76 3.01
N SER A 176 0.02 -20.23 1.86
CA SER A 176 0.13 -21.01 0.62
C SER A 176 1.44 -21.81 0.58
N LYS A 177 1.55 -22.70 -0.41
CA LYS A 177 2.80 -23.42 -0.71
C LYS A 177 3.68 -22.68 -1.72
N LYS A 178 3.29 -21.48 -2.16
CA LYS A 178 3.98 -20.71 -3.20
C LYS A 178 4.37 -19.32 -2.65
N THR A 179 5.45 -18.77 -3.19
CA THR A 179 5.92 -17.44 -2.85
C THR A 179 5.03 -16.36 -3.49
N ARG A 180 4.69 -15.33 -2.71
CA ARG A 180 4.04 -14.09 -3.17
C ARG A 180 5.11 -13.07 -3.55
N TYR A 181 4.86 -12.34 -4.64
CA TYR A 181 5.69 -11.23 -5.10
C TYR A 181 4.86 -9.98 -5.31
N SER A 182 5.31 -8.86 -4.77
CA SER A 182 4.69 -7.54 -4.98
C SER A 182 5.77 -6.46 -5.13
N ILE A 183 5.38 -5.32 -5.69
CA ILE A 183 6.22 -4.13 -5.83
C ILE A 183 5.55 -3.03 -5.04
N ALA A 184 6.25 -2.48 -4.06
CA ALA A 184 5.80 -1.36 -3.26
C ALA A 184 6.56 -0.09 -3.63
N PHE A 185 5.93 1.07 -3.41
CA PHE A 185 6.53 2.37 -3.68
C PHE A 185 5.87 3.46 -2.84
N ASN A 186 6.59 4.56 -2.66
CA ASN A 186 6.14 5.72 -1.89
C ASN A 186 5.99 6.94 -2.79
N LEU A 187 5.02 7.78 -2.45
CA LEU A 187 4.64 8.98 -3.18
C LEU A 187 4.69 10.21 -2.26
N ILE A 188 5.24 11.30 -2.81
CA ILE A 188 5.17 12.63 -2.20
C ILE A 188 4.55 13.61 -3.18
N PRO A 189 3.88 14.68 -2.70
CA PRO A 189 3.47 15.78 -3.53
C PRO A 189 4.69 16.53 -4.08
N THR A 190 4.56 17.18 -5.24
CA THR A 190 5.62 17.95 -5.89
C THR A 190 5.22 19.41 -6.08
N GLY A 191 6.22 20.29 -6.27
CA GLY A 191 6.02 21.73 -6.45
C GLY A 191 6.02 22.47 -5.11
N VAL A 192 5.29 23.57 -5.04
CA VAL A 192 5.18 24.43 -3.85
C VAL A 192 4.10 23.87 -2.93
N ILE A 193 4.47 23.44 -1.73
CA ILE A 193 3.59 22.81 -0.75
C ILE A 193 3.50 23.69 0.50
N GLY A 194 2.29 23.78 1.06
CA GLY A 194 2.02 24.63 2.22
C GLY A 194 1.84 26.11 1.87
N VAL A 195 1.70 26.92 2.89
CA VAL A 195 1.49 28.36 2.79
C VAL A 195 2.27 29.10 3.86
N GLY A 196 2.65 30.35 3.59
CA GLY A 196 3.34 31.21 4.54
C GLY A 196 4.68 30.64 4.99
N ASP A 197 4.91 30.62 6.29
CA ASP A 197 6.14 30.11 6.93
C ASP A 197 6.29 28.59 6.90
N SER A 198 5.21 27.89 6.59
CA SER A 198 5.19 26.42 6.39
C SER A 198 5.42 25.98 4.95
N GLN A 199 5.72 26.93 4.05
CA GLN A 199 5.92 26.64 2.62
C GLN A 199 7.27 25.94 2.40
N LEU A 200 7.21 24.89 1.57
CA LEU A 200 8.42 24.22 1.08
C LEU A 200 8.29 23.91 -0.41
N ILE A 201 9.42 23.78 -1.11
CA ILE A 201 9.47 23.41 -2.53
C ILE A 201 10.07 22.01 -2.65
N LEU A 202 9.31 21.08 -3.23
CA LEU A 202 9.76 19.72 -3.51
C LEU A 202 9.95 19.52 -5.03
N ASN A 203 11.21 19.45 -5.45
CA ASN A 203 11.62 19.12 -6.82
C ASN A 203 12.20 17.69 -6.79
N VAL A 204 11.42 16.71 -7.29
CA VAL A 204 11.78 15.28 -7.31
C VAL A 204 11.73 14.73 -8.74
#